data_7cc89adaad00ceb9e959e51386e77f51
#
_entry.id   7cc89adaad00ceb9e959e51386e77f51
#
_cell.length_a   1.000
_cell.length_b   1.000
_cell.length_c   1.000
_cell.angle_alpha   90.00
_cell.angle_beta   90.00
_cell.angle_gamma   90.00
#
_symmetry.space_group_name_H-M   'P 1'
#
loop_
_entity.id
_entity.type
_entity.pdbx_description
1 polymer ?
#
loop_
_entity_poly.entity_id
_entity_poly.type
_entity_poly.pdbx_seq_one_letter_code
_entity_poly.pdbx_strand_id
1 'polypeptide(L)'
;MSLSKKVIIIITLVVFAAFSAGGTVLLATNSRAALAESVAQNSRRKQMSCYALESKLLADRLNGRKTDKTELARYADKMVAYATGEEIEIIDSNGQVIFSNLKGDAPVLRQNSYSVEKNENGYFNCFNATLSSYGTELNIIMRYDISYVFVERKRQYIAFLLIESAVLLCSGLAAFFITKRITRPLERLAQTANRISGGEYSLRTRIDSGDEIGSLSKSFDAMVAELEQQLENRTAFVADFSHELKTPMTSGEFEISLWRMVRCFLK
;
A
#
# COMPACT_ATOMS: atom_id res chain seq x y z
N MET A 1 27.09 -7.25 1.11
CA MET A 1 25.98 -6.71 0.29
C MET A 1 26.35 -5.27 -0.05
N SER A 2 26.41 -4.88 -1.34
CA SER A 2 26.74 -3.51 -1.73
C SER A 2 25.72 -2.51 -1.19
N LEU A 3 26.15 -1.28 -0.92
CA LEU A 3 25.29 -0.18 -0.41
C LEU A 3 24.05 -0.02 -1.27
N SER A 4 24.22 -0.10 -2.59
CA SER A 4 23.14 -0.03 -3.58
C SER A 4 22.05 -1.06 -3.36
N LYS A 5 22.38 -2.32 -3.06
CA LYS A 5 21.39 -3.37 -2.79
C LYS A 5 20.61 -3.10 -1.50
N LYS A 6 21.28 -2.57 -0.47
CA LYS A 6 20.60 -2.19 0.79
C LYS A 6 19.59 -1.07 0.56
N VAL A 7 19.96 -0.04 -0.21
CA VAL A 7 19.09 1.11 -0.51
C VAL A 7 17.84 0.66 -1.29
N ILE A 8 18.00 -0.17 -2.34
CA ILE A 8 16.87 -0.71 -3.11
C ILE A 8 15.89 -1.43 -2.19
N ILE A 9 16.41 -2.37 -1.37
CA ILE A 9 15.58 -3.18 -0.49
C ILE A 9 14.82 -2.31 0.50
N ILE A 10 15.49 -1.32 1.11
CA ILE A 10 14.86 -0.43 2.08
C ILE A 10 13.74 0.39 1.43
N ILE A 11 14.00 1.02 0.29
CA ILE A 11 12.99 1.84 -0.41
C ILE A 11 11.78 0.97 -0.79
N THR A 12 12.01 -0.18 -1.41
CA THR A 12 10.93 -1.09 -1.83
C THR A 12 10.13 -1.59 -0.63
N LEU A 13 10.79 -1.92 0.48
CA LEU A 13 10.13 -2.40 1.70
C LEU A 13 9.30 -1.30 2.36
N VAL A 14 9.81 -0.07 2.43
CA VAL A 14 9.08 1.08 3.00
C VAL A 14 7.84 1.40 2.16
N VAL A 15 7.97 1.45 0.83
CA VAL A 15 6.83 1.68 -0.08
C VAL A 15 5.80 0.57 0.06
N PHE A 16 6.23 -0.68 0.08
CA PHE A 16 5.34 -1.83 0.28
C PHE A 16 4.60 -1.75 1.61
N ALA A 17 5.31 -1.55 2.71
CA ALA A 17 4.71 -1.48 4.04
C ALA A 17 3.70 -0.33 4.17
N ALA A 18 4.04 0.85 3.66
CA ALA A 18 3.15 2.02 3.70
C ALA A 18 1.88 1.79 2.88
N PHE A 19 2.02 1.25 1.66
CA PHE A 19 0.88 1.03 0.77
C PHE A 19 -0.01 -0.11 1.26
N SER A 20 0.59 -1.23 1.72
CA SER A 20 -0.13 -2.37 2.26
C SER A 20 -0.90 -2.01 3.54
N ALA A 21 -0.26 -1.29 4.48
CA ALA A 21 -0.93 -0.84 5.70
C ALA A 21 -2.10 0.12 5.40
N GLY A 22 -1.86 1.15 4.58
CA GLY A 22 -2.90 2.11 4.20
C GLY A 22 -4.06 1.45 3.44
N GLY A 23 -3.75 0.59 2.47
CA GLY A 23 -4.74 -0.09 1.67
C GLY A 23 -5.59 -1.10 2.46
N THR A 24 -4.99 -1.87 3.36
CA THR A 24 -5.75 -2.80 4.21
C THR A 24 -6.70 -2.07 5.17
N VAL A 25 -6.27 -0.96 5.76
CA VAL A 25 -7.14 -0.11 6.59
C VAL A 25 -8.30 0.46 5.77
N LEU A 26 -8.01 0.99 4.57
CA LEU A 26 -9.03 1.53 3.68
C LEU A 26 -10.08 0.47 3.27
N LEU A 27 -9.63 -0.71 2.86
CA LEU A 27 -10.52 -1.82 2.50
C LEU A 27 -11.37 -2.29 3.70
N ALA A 28 -10.78 -2.36 4.89
CA ALA A 28 -11.49 -2.75 6.10
C ALA A 28 -12.57 -1.72 6.49
N THR A 29 -12.26 -0.43 6.44
CA THR A 29 -13.20 0.65 6.74
C THR A 29 -14.33 0.72 5.71
N ASN A 30 -13.99 0.63 4.42
CA ASN A 30 -14.98 0.65 3.35
C ASN A 30 -15.94 -0.57 3.42
N SER A 31 -15.40 -1.77 3.68
CA SER A 31 -16.24 -2.97 3.82
C SER A 31 -17.17 -2.92 5.03
N ARG A 32 -16.72 -2.34 6.16
CA ARG A 32 -17.55 -2.12 7.34
C ARG A 32 -18.65 -1.10 7.07
N ALA A 33 -18.33 0.00 6.39
CA ALA A 33 -19.29 1.03 6.02
C ALA A 33 -20.36 0.49 5.08
N ALA A 34 -19.99 -0.26 4.04
CA ALA A 34 -20.92 -0.87 3.10
C ALA A 34 -21.87 -1.88 3.78
N LEU A 35 -21.36 -2.69 4.73
CA LEU A 35 -22.20 -3.59 5.50
C LEU A 35 -23.15 -2.82 6.41
N ALA A 36 -22.67 -1.80 7.13
CA ALA A 36 -23.51 -0.98 8.01
C ALA A 36 -24.61 -0.25 7.23
N GLU A 37 -24.30 0.28 6.05
CA GLU A 37 -25.28 0.92 5.17
C GLU A 37 -26.33 -0.07 4.68
N SER A 38 -25.92 -1.28 4.27
CA SER A 38 -26.84 -2.35 3.87
C SER A 38 -27.77 -2.74 5.02
N VAL A 39 -27.25 -2.90 6.25
CA VAL A 39 -28.07 -3.18 7.43
C VAL A 39 -29.05 -2.05 7.72
N ALA A 40 -28.63 -0.80 7.65
CA ALA A 40 -29.49 0.36 7.86
C ALA A 40 -30.60 0.47 6.79
N GLN A 41 -30.27 0.21 5.55
CA GLN A 41 -31.24 0.20 4.44
C GLN A 41 -32.28 -0.91 4.63
N ASN A 42 -31.85 -2.13 4.94
CA ASN A 42 -32.73 -3.26 5.15
C ASN A 42 -33.57 -3.11 6.43
N SER A 43 -33.06 -2.46 7.47
CA SER A 43 -33.82 -2.09 8.66
C SER A 43 -34.97 -1.13 8.33
N ARG A 44 -34.73 -0.16 7.43
CA ARG A 44 -35.81 0.73 6.94
C ARG A 44 -36.87 -0.03 6.12
N ARG A 45 -36.43 -0.95 5.25
CA ARG A 45 -37.36 -1.82 4.51
C ARG A 45 -38.21 -2.68 5.45
N LYS A 46 -37.56 -3.30 6.47
CA LYS A 46 -38.28 -4.04 7.53
C LYS A 46 -39.38 -3.19 8.16
N GLN A 47 -39.06 -1.94 8.55
CA GLN A 47 -40.07 -1.05 9.15
C GLN A 47 -41.22 -0.78 8.20
N MET A 48 -40.96 -0.52 6.92
CA MET A 48 -42.01 -0.30 5.91
C MET A 48 -42.91 -1.53 5.77
N SER A 49 -42.33 -2.74 5.72
CA SER A 49 -43.10 -3.99 5.63
C SER A 49 -43.93 -4.24 6.89
N CYS A 50 -43.40 -3.96 8.09
CA CYS A 50 -44.16 -4.03 9.34
C CYS A 50 -45.32 -3.04 9.36
N TYR A 51 -45.11 -1.75 8.98
CA TYR A 51 -46.17 -0.75 8.89
C TYR A 51 -47.27 -1.14 7.87
N ALA A 52 -46.88 -1.72 6.74
CA ALA A 52 -47.86 -2.18 5.75
C ALA A 52 -48.74 -3.30 6.31
N LEU A 53 -48.18 -4.27 7.02
CA LEU A 53 -48.93 -5.33 7.69
C LEU A 53 -49.84 -4.79 8.80
N GLU A 54 -49.30 -3.88 9.62
CA GLU A 54 -50.05 -3.24 10.71
C GLU A 54 -51.25 -2.44 10.14
N SER A 55 -51.02 -1.65 9.09
CA SER A 55 -52.07 -0.90 8.39
C SER A 55 -53.16 -1.81 7.84
N LYS A 56 -52.82 -2.98 7.29
CA LYS A 56 -53.77 -3.98 6.83
C LYS A 56 -54.62 -4.53 7.97
N LEU A 57 -54.00 -4.90 9.09
CA LEU A 57 -54.68 -5.39 10.30
C LEU A 57 -55.64 -4.34 10.85
N LEU A 58 -55.21 -3.07 10.87
CA LEU A 58 -56.07 -1.96 11.30
C LEU A 58 -57.29 -1.75 10.36
N ALA A 59 -57.05 -1.77 9.04
CA ALA A 59 -58.14 -1.61 8.05
C ALA A 59 -59.17 -2.73 8.17
N ASP A 60 -58.75 -3.96 8.35
CA ASP A 60 -59.69 -5.10 8.52
C ASP A 60 -60.52 -4.92 9.78
N ARG A 61 -59.95 -4.48 10.87
CA ARG A 61 -60.66 -4.22 12.13
C ARG A 61 -61.69 -3.07 12.00
N LEU A 62 -61.27 -1.96 11.38
CA LEU A 62 -62.18 -0.81 11.15
C LEU A 62 -63.37 -1.19 10.31
N ASN A 63 -63.23 -2.16 9.39
CA ASN A 63 -64.29 -2.70 8.57
C ASN A 63 -65.10 -3.81 9.29
N GLY A 64 -64.88 -4.05 10.58
CA GLY A 64 -65.58 -5.08 11.36
C GLY A 64 -65.22 -6.52 10.96
N ARG A 65 -64.15 -6.72 10.20
CA ARG A 65 -63.73 -8.03 9.72
C ARG A 65 -62.66 -8.59 10.69
N LYS A 66 -62.77 -9.87 11.03
CA LYS A 66 -61.64 -10.61 11.64
C LYS A 66 -60.63 -10.89 10.51
N THR A 67 -59.38 -10.50 10.70
CA THR A 67 -58.33 -10.82 9.72
C THR A 67 -58.20 -12.34 9.60
N ASP A 68 -58.55 -12.88 8.44
CA ASP A 68 -58.37 -14.28 8.12
C ASP A 68 -56.88 -14.55 7.76
N LYS A 69 -56.36 -15.66 8.26
CA LYS A 69 -54.97 -16.09 7.96
C LYS A 69 -54.74 -16.21 6.46
N THR A 70 -55.71 -16.66 5.70
CA THR A 70 -55.64 -16.80 4.25
C THR A 70 -55.54 -15.44 3.54
N GLU A 71 -56.29 -14.43 3.99
CA GLU A 71 -56.19 -13.07 3.46
C GLU A 71 -54.83 -12.41 3.82
N LEU A 72 -54.36 -12.63 5.03
CA LEU A 72 -53.04 -12.14 5.46
C LEU A 72 -51.91 -12.76 4.64
N ALA A 73 -51.94 -14.07 4.39
CA ALA A 73 -51.00 -14.77 3.53
C ALA A 73 -51.01 -14.21 2.10
N ARG A 74 -52.20 -13.98 1.54
CA ARG A 74 -52.35 -13.39 0.19
C ARG A 74 -51.87 -11.93 0.12
N TYR A 75 -52.00 -11.18 1.22
CA TYR A 75 -51.45 -9.82 1.32
C TYR A 75 -49.94 -9.83 1.40
N ALA A 76 -49.35 -10.73 2.21
CA ALA A 76 -47.91 -10.91 2.31
C ALA A 76 -47.30 -11.34 0.97
N ASP A 77 -47.96 -12.25 0.23
CA ASP A 77 -47.52 -12.67 -1.10
C ASP A 77 -47.49 -11.49 -2.09
N LYS A 78 -48.50 -10.64 -2.07
CA LYS A 78 -48.49 -9.41 -2.88
C LYS A 78 -47.42 -8.43 -2.47
N MET A 79 -47.18 -8.24 -1.16
CA MET A 79 -46.08 -7.39 -0.67
C MET A 79 -44.75 -7.85 -1.21
N VAL A 80 -44.44 -9.14 -1.12
CA VAL A 80 -43.22 -9.75 -1.61
C VAL A 80 -43.08 -9.61 -3.12
N ALA A 81 -44.16 -9.74 -3.86
CA ALA A 81 -44.16 -9.58 -5.32
C ALA A 81 -43.75 -8.17 -5.76
N TYR A 82 -44.03 -7.12 -4.96
CA TYR A 82 -43.59 -5.75 -5.21
C TYR A 82 -42.19 -5.44 -4.67
N ALA A 83 -41.73 -6.16 -3.63
CA ALA A 83 -40.44 -5.98 -2.99
C ALA A 83 -39.45 -7.04 -3.52
N THR A 84 -38.75 -6.71 -4.59
CA THR A 84 -37.77 -7.63 -5.20
C THR A 84 -36.71 -8.07 -4.21
N GLY A 85 -36.62 -9.39 -3.96
CA GLY A 85 -35.55 -9.99 -3.18
C GLY A 85 -35.79 -10.06 -1.66
N GLU A 86 -37.01 -9.78 -1.20
CA GLU A 86 -37.42 -9.99 0.20
C GLU A 86 -37.91 -11.43 0.40
N GLU A 87 -37.36 -12.07 1.43
CA GLU A 87 -37.91 -13.33 1.92
C GLU A 87 -38.53 -13.06 3.29
N ILE A 88 -39.78 -13.44 3.46
CA ILE A 88 -40.59 -13.15 4.66
C ILE A 88 -41.23 -14.44 5.16
N GLU A 89 -41.17 -14.67 6.45
CA GLU A 89 -41.98 -15.67 7.13
C GLU A 89 -42.79 -15.00 8.21
N ILE A 90 -44.09 -15.28 8.23
CA ILE A 90 -45.08 -14.78 9.20
C ILE A 90 -45.57 -15.94 10.00
N ILE A 91 -45.40 -15.88 11.31
CA ILE A 91 -45.78 -16.92 12.25
C ILE A 91 -46.77 -16.33 13.26
N ASP A 92 -47.81 -17.06 13.59
CA ASP A 92 -48.77 -16.66 14.62
C ASP A 92 -48.27 -16.90 16.03
N SER A 93 -49.01 -16.44 17.05
CA SER A 93 -48.72 -16.65 18.46
C SER A 93 -48.64 -18.11 18.89
N ASN A 94 -49.19 -19.04 18.12
CA ASN A 94 -49.20 -20.46 18.38
C ASN A 94 -48.05 -21.20 17.68
N GLY A 95 -47.18 -20.48 17.00
CA GLY A 95 -46.06 -21.04 16.23
C GLY A 95 -46.47 -21.60 14.86
N GLN A 96 -47.70 -21.33 14.39
CA GLN A 96 -48.14 -21.76 13.08
C GLN A 96 -47.72 -20.77 12.00
N VAL A 97 -47.07 -21.26 10.95
CA VAL A 97 -46.65 -20.45 9.80
C VAL A 97 -47.91 -20.06 9.01
N ILE A 98 -48.15 -18.75 8.87
CA ILE A 98 -49.20 -18.16 8.07
C ILE A 98 -48.76 -18.01 6.63
N PHE A 99 -47.55 -17.52 6.43
CA PHE A 99 -46.93 -17.32 5.13
C PHE A 99 -45.43 -17.52 5.23
N SER A 100 -44.81 -18.16 4.25
CA SER A 100 -43.37 -18.25 4.12
C SER A 100 -42.97 -18.36 2.64
N ASN A 101 -42.01 -17.53 2.23
CA ASN A 101 -41.30 -17.68 0.96
C ASN A 101 -39.79 -17.85 1.20
N LEU A 102 -39.37 -18.17 2.44
CA LEU A 102 -37.99 -18.42 2.77
C LEU A 102 -37.43 -19.60 1.96
N LYS A 103 -36.23 -19.41 1.41
CA LYS A 103 -35.48 -20.49 0.77
C LYS A 103 -34.54 -21.13 1.82
N GLY A 104 -35.00 -22.17 2.50
CA GLY A 104 -34.30 -22.87 3.56
C GLY A 104 -34.87 -22.58 4.96
N ASP A 105 -34.13 -23.00 5.99
CA ASP A 105 -34.57 -22.90 7.37
C ASP A 105 -34.65 -21.44 7.88
N ALA A 106 -35.65 -21.19 8.72
CA ALA A 106 -35.82 -19.89 9.36
C ALA A 106 -34.66 -19.65 10.38
N PRO A 107 -34.06 -18.47 10.40
CA PRO A 107 -33.01 -18.18 11.35
C PRO A 107 -33.56 -18.10 12.78
N VAL A 108 -32.80 -18.66 13.73
CA VAL A 108 -33.13 -18.57 15.16
C VAL A 108 -32.62 -17.22 15.69
N LEU A 109 -33.48 -16.21 15.69
CA LEU A 109 -33.16 -14.87 16.16
C LEU A 109 -33.83 -14.53 17.49
N ARG A 110 -33.12 -13.74 18.30
CA ARG A 110 -33.78 -13.09 19.45
C ARG A 110 -34.78 -12.03 18.98
N GLN A 111 -35.79 -11.78 19.77
CA GLN A 111 -36.78 -10.75 19.48
C GLN A 111 -36.15 -9.39 19.20
N ASN A 112 -36.57 -8.72 18.14
CA ASN A 112 -36.03 -7.41 17.68
C ASN A 112 -34.50 -7.36 17.43
N SER A 113 -33.88 -8.49 17.10
CA SER A 113 -32.48 -8.56 16.71
C SER A 113 -32.29 -8.70 15.21
N TYR A 114 -31.04 -8.54 14.77
CA TYR A 114 -30.65 -8.91 13.42
C TYR A 114 -29.39 -9.79 13.46
N SER A 115 -29.22 -10.62 12.46
CA SER A 115 -27.98 -11.36 12.21
C SER A 115 -27.59 -11.25 10.75
N VAL A 116 -26.29 -11.48 10.50
CA VAL A 116 -25.77 -11.70 9.15
C VAL A 116 -25.43 -13.17 9.04
N GLU A 117 -26.11 -13.87 8.16
CA GLU A 117 -25.97 -15.31 7.97
C GLU A 117 -25.42 -15.62 6.57
N LYS A 118 -24.64 -16.68 6.50
CA LYS A 118 -24.20 -17.27 5.25
C LYS A 118 -24.82 -18.65 5.09
N ASN A 119 -25.50 -18.85 3.98
CA ASN A 119 -25.97 -20.17 3.57
C ASN A 119 -25.46 -20.53 2.17
N GLU A 120 -25.93 -21.65 1.62
CA GLU A 120 -25.56 -22.11 0.26
C GLU A 120 -25.93 -21.10 -0.83
N ASN A 121 -26.97 -20.30 -0.62
CA ASN A 121 -27.50 -19.34 -1.59
C ASN A 121 -26.85 -17.93 -1.49
N GLY A 122 -26.04 -17.67 -0.45
CA GLY A 122 -25.38 -16.37 -0.30
C GLY A 122 -25.28 -15.85 1.12
N TYR A 123 -25.17 -14.53 1.24
CA TYR A 123 -25.14 -13.80 2.51
C TYR A 123 -26.44 -13.03 2.69
N PHE A 124 -27.02 -13.14 3.88
CA PHE A 124 -28.33 -12.57 4.17
C PHE A 124 -28.30 -11.76 5.47
N ASN A 125 -28.98 -10.61 5.46
CA ASN A 125 -29.38 -9.92 6.67
C ASN A 125 -30.73 -10.47 7.12
N CYS A 126 -30.76 -11.07 8.30
CA CYS A 126 -31.96 -11.62 8.88
C CYS A 126 -32.44 -10.70 10.02
N PHE A 127 -33.71 -10.37 10.02
CA PHE A 127 -34.37 -9.56 11.04
C PHE A 127 -35.54 -10.30 11.62
N ASN A 128 -35.72 -10.20 12.93
CA ASN A 128 -36.96 -10.65 13.61
C ASN A 128 -37.70 -9.42 14.12
N ALA A 129 -38.99 -9.38 13.91
CA ALA A 129 -39.89 -8.36 14.42
C ALA A 129 -41.14 -9.02 15.00
N THR A 130 -41.61 -8.56 16.14
CA THR A 130 -42.89 -8.96 16.70
C THR A 130 -43.87 -7.82 16.50
N LEU A 131 -44.96 -8.11 15.82
CA LEU A 131 -46.06 -7.18 15.63
C LEU A 131 -47.18 -7.57 16.58
N SER A 132 -47.45 -6.73 17.56
CA SER A 132 -48.57 -6.90 18.49
C SER A 132 -49.57 -5.79 18.22
N SER A 133 -50.63 -6.13 17.54
CA SER A 133 -51.67 -5.16 17.16
C SER A 133 -53.04 -5.75 17.31
N TYR A 134 -53.88 -5.09 18.11
CA TYR A 134 -55.32 -5.39 18.25
C TYR A 134 -55.66 -6.84 18.66
N GLY A 135 -54.82 -7.44 19.54
CA GLY A 135 -55.03 -8.80 20.03
C GLY A 135 -54.53 -9.90 19.08
N THR A 136 -53.81 -9.53 18.05
CA THR A 136 -53.08 -10.43 17.17
C THR A 136 -51.60 -10.24 17.37
N GLU A 137 -50.87 -11.29 17.77
CA GLU A 137 -49.42 -11.29 17.82
C GLU A 137 -48.87 -12.09 16.66
N LEU A 138 -47.98 -11.44 15.90
CA LEU A 138 -47.31 -12.04 14.75
C LEU A 138 -45.82 -11.92 14.93
N ASN A 139 -45.14 -13.02 14.74
CA ASN A 139 -43.69 -13.02 14.59
C ASN A 139 -43.32 -12.99 13.11
N ILE A 140 -42.53 -11.99 12.72
CA ILE A 140 -42.17 -11.76 11.34
C ILE A 140 -40.66 -11.89 11.20
N ILE A 141 -40.23 -12.86 10.42
CA ILE A 141 -38.84 -13.05 10.06
C ILE A 141 -38.66 -12.52 8.65
N MET A 142 -37.71 -11.59 8.48
CA MET A 142 -37.39 -11.02 7.18
C MET A 142 -35.95 -11.27 6.85
N ARG A 143 -35.68 -11.69 5.62
CA ARG A 143 -34.36 -12.01 5.11
C ARG A 143 -34.08 -11.26 3.82
N TYR A 144 -32.96 -10.52 3.78
CA TYR A 144 -32.55 -9.69 2.66
C TYR A 144 -31.22 -10.15 2.13
N ASP A 145 -31.10 -10.37 0.82
CA ASP A 145 -29.86 -10.75 0.19
C ASP A 145 -28.86 -9.57 0.20
N ILE A 146 -27.70 -9.80 0.78
CA ILE A 146 -26.58 -8.86 0.84
C ILE A 146 -25.31 -9.44 0.20
N SER A 147 -25.45 -10.49 -0.60
CA SER A 147 -24.32 -11.15 -1.27
C SER A 147 -23.52 -10.19 -2.13
N TYR A 148 -24.19 -9.17 -2.71
CA TYR A 148 -23.54 -8.14 -3.51
C TYR A 148 -22.42 -7.39 -2.72
N VAL A 149 -22.59 -7.17 -1.40
CA VAL A 149 -21.59 -6.51 -0.55
C VAL A 149 -20.31 -7.33 -0.50
N PHE A 150 -20.43 -8.66 -0.41
CA PHE A 150 -19.30 -9.57 -0.32
C PHE A 150 -18.61 -9.78 -1.67
N VAL A 151 -19.40 -9.81 -2.76
CA VAL A 151 -18.89 -9.87 -4.13
C VAL A 151 -18.07 -8.60 -4.45
N GLU A 152 -18.63 -7.42 -4.13
CA GLU A 152 -17.95 -6.15 -4.34
C GLU A 152 -16.68 -6.05 -3.51
N ARG A 153 -16.72 -6.50 -2.25
CA ARG A 153 -15.52 -6.59 -1.41
C ARG A 153 -14.43 -7.45 -2.04
N LYS A 154 -14.79 -8.63 -2.58
CA LYS A 154 -13.84 -9.51 -3.26
C LYS A 154 -13.22 -8.83 -4.48
N ARG A 155 -14.02 -8.11 -5.27
CA ARG A 155 -13.54 -7.35 -6.43
C ARG A 155 -12.57 -6.25 -6.03
N GLN A 156 -12.86 -5.52 -4.95
CA GLN A 156 -11.98 -4.49 -4.40
C GLN A 156 -10.65 -5.06 -3.90
N TYR A 157 -10.65 -6.24 -3.26
CA TYR A 157 -9.41 -6.92 -2.86
C TYR A 157 -8.55 -7.31 -4.05
N ILE A 158 -9.15 -7.85 -5.11
CA ILE A 158 -8.41 -8.21 -6.33
C ILE A 158 -7.82 -6.97 -6.98
N ALA A 159 -8.61 -5.90 -7.13
CA ALA A 159 -8.13 -4.63 -7.67
C ALA A 159 -6.97 -4.05 -6.83
N PHE A 160 -7.07 -4.10 -5.51
CA PHE A 160 -6.02 -3.66 -4.60
C PHE A 160 -4.72 -4.46 -4.81
N LEU A 161 -4.80 -5.80 -4.88
CA LEU A 161 -3.62 -6.65 -5.13
C LEU A 161 -2.96 -6.36 -6.48
N LEU A 162 -3.76 -6.08 -7.52
CA LEU A 162 -3.23 -5.69 -8.83
C LEU A 162 -2.50 -4.34 -8.76
N ILE A 163 -3.08 -3.35 -8.09
CA ILE A 163 -2.46 -2.04 -7.90
C ILE A 163 -1.18 -2.17 -7.07
N GLU A 164 -1.20 -2.92 -5.97
CA GLU A 164 -0.05 -3.15 -5.11
C GLU A 164 1.09 -3.82 -5.88
N SER A 165 0.79 -4.84 -6.70
CA SER A 165 1.79 -5.50 -7.54
C SER A 165 2.40 -4.55 -8.58
N ALA A 166 1.59 -3.68 -9.19
CA ALA A 166 2.07 -2.67 -10.13
C ALA A 166 2.98 -1.63 -9.45
N VAL A 167 2.61 -1.15 -8.25
CA VAL A 167 3.42 -0.23 -7.47
C VAL A 167 4.77 -0.84 -7.08
N LEU A 168 4.78 -2.12 -6.67
CA LEU A 168 6.01 -2.85 -6.37
C LEU A 168 6.92 -2.96 -7.60
N LEU A 169 6.36 -3.30 -8.74
CA LEU A 169 7.10 -3.41 -9.99
C LEU A 169 7.69 -2.05 -10.39
N CYS A 170 6.90 -0.97 -10.36
CA CYS A 170 7.35 0.38 -10.66
C CYS A 170 8.43 0.85 -9.68
N SER A 171 8.27 0.60 -8.38
CA SER A 171 9.27 0.98 -7.37
C SER A 171 10.59 0.22 -7.55
N GLY A 172 10.51 -1.07 -7.88
CA GLY A 172 11.69 -1.88 -8.20
C GLY A 172 12.44 -1.39 -9.43
N LEU A 173 11.71 -1.04 -10.50
CA LEU A 173 12.29 -0.46 -11.72
C LEU A 173 12.94 0.90 -11.42
N ALA A 174 12.24 1.79 -10.71
CA ALA A 174 12.78 3.09 -10.32
C ALA A 174 14.07 2.93 -9.49
N ALA A 175 14.06 2.06 -8.48
CA ALA A 175 15.23 1.78 -7.67
C ALA A 175 16.39 1.19 -8.49
N PHE A 176 16.11 0.34 -9.48
CA PHE A 176 17.12 -0.18 -10.41
C PHE A 176 17.76 0.94 -11.25
N PHE A 177 16.96 1.85 -11.80
CA PHE A 177 17.46 2.98 -12.59
C PHE A 177 18.29 3.95 -11.73
N ILE A 178 17.82 4.31 -10.54
CA ILE A 178 18.55 5.16 -9.59
C ILE A 178 19.90 4.53 -9.25
N THR A 179 19.92 3.24 -8.93
CA THR A 179 21.17 2.53 -8.63
C THR A 179 22.14 2.56 -9.80
N LYS A 180 21.67 2.31 -11.02
CA LYS A 180 22.51 2.27 -12.22
C LYS A 180 23.06 3.65 -12.58
N ARG A 181 22.25 4.71 -12.47
CA ARG A 181 22.62 6.07 -12.89
C ARG A 181 23.33 6.89 -11.82
N ILE A 182 23.06 6.64 -10.56
CA ILE A 182 23.60 7.46 -9.47
C ILE A 182 24.57 6.67 -8.59
N THR A 183 24.09 5.57 -8.00
CA THR A 183 24.85 4.89 -6.95
C THR A 183 26.12 4.22 -7.47
N ARG A 184 26.06 3.53 -8.60
CA ARG A 184 27.22 2.85 -9.18
C ARG A 184 28.33 3.80 -9.63
N PRO A 185 28.05 4.91 -10.34
CA PRO A 185 29.08 5.90 -10.67
C PRO A 185 29.74 6.51 -9.41
N LEU A 186 28.97 6.83 -8.37
CA LEU A 186 29.52 7.35 -7.12
C LEU A 186 30.40 6.32 -6.40
N GLU A 187 30.01 5.04 -6.38
CA GLU A 187 30.86 3.96 -5.85
C GLU A 187 32.19 3.87 -6.63
N ARG A 188 32.17 4.02 -7.96
CA ARG A 188 33.40 4.04 -8.78
C ARG A 188 34.28 5.24 -8.47
N LEU A 189 33.69 6.44 -8.34
CA LEU A 189 34.40 7.65 -7.93
C LEU A 189 35.12 7.44 -6.58
N ALA A 190 34.40 6.94 -5.59
CA ALA A 190 34.93 6.67 -4.27
C ALA A 190 36.08 5.61 -4.29
N GLN A 191 35.90 4.54 -5.07
CA GLN A 191 36.94 3.52 -5.23
C GLN A 191 38.17 4.07 -5.93
N THR A 192 38.01 4.87 -7.00
CA THR A 192 39.11 5.50 -7.71
C THR A 192 39.85 6.49 -6.80
N ALA A 193 39.11 7.30 -6.02
CA ALA A 193 39.69 8.22 -5.04
C ALA A 193 40.56 7.48 -3.99
N ASN A 194 40.07 6.35 -3.46
CA ASN A 194 40.83 5.54 -2.52
C ASN A 194 42.11 4.94 -3.12
N ARG A 195 42.09 4.54 -4.39
CA ARG A 195 43.30 4.03 -5.08
C ARG A 195 44.29 5.14 -5.37
N ILE A 196 43.81 6.32 -5.76
CA ILE A 196 44.67 7.50 -5.96
C ILE A 196 45.33 7.92 -4.66
N SER A 197 44.65 7.90 -3.52
CA SER A 197 45.23 8.15 -2.21
C SER A 197 46.28 7.10 -1.81
N GLY A 198 46.21 5.90 -2.39
CA GLY A 198 47.23 4.84 -2.25
C GLY A 198 48.42 4.96 -3.20
N GLY A 199 48.49 6.02 -4.03
CA GLY A 199 49.60 6.30 -4.93
C GLY A 199 49.39 5.97 -6.40
N GLU A 200 48.18 5.51 -6.82
CA GLU A 200 47.89 5.14 -8.19
C GLU A 200 47.39 6.37 -9.00
N TYR A 201 48.22 7.37 -9.25
CA TYR A 201 47.83 8.65 -9.83
C TYR A 201 47.50 8.60 -11.34
N SER A 202 47.83 7.52 -12.04
CA SER A 202 47.48 7.32 -13.47
C SER A 202 46.01 6.91 -13.71
N LEU A 203 45.26 6.63 -12.67
CA LEU A 203 43.86 6.23 -12.76
C LEU A 203 42.96 7.42 -13.09
N ARG A 204 41.92 7.14 -13.85
CA ARG A 204 40.80 8.06 -14.16
C ARG A 204 39.49 7.37 -13.99
N THR A 205 38.47 8.11 -13.61
CA THR A 205 37.11 7.57 -13.38
C THR A 205 36.44 7.17 -14.66
N ARG A 206 36.65 7.94 -15.74
CA ARG A 206 36.08 7.75 -17.08
C ARG A 206 34.56 7.52 -17.08
N ILE A 207 33.85 8.25 -16.21
CA ILE A 207 32.40 8.19 -16.18
C ILE A 207 31.87 9.16 -17.22
N ASP A 208 31.30 8.60 -18.29
CA ASP A 208 30.67 9.39 -19.35
C ASP A 208 29.16 9.47 -19.06
N SER A 209 28.76 10.55 -18.42
CA SER A 209 27.37 10.90 -18.13
C SER A 209 27.12 12.36 -18.50
N GLY A 210 25.95 12.66 -19.05
CA GLY A 210 25.56 14.01 -19.43
C GLY A 210 24.96 14.85 -18.29
N ASP A 211 25.06 14.36 -17.04
CA ASP A 211 24.50 14.97 -15.84
C ASP A 211 25.59 15.52 -14.91
N GLU A 212 25.18 15.91 -13.70
CA GLU A 212 26.09 16.44 -12.65
C GLU A 212 27.15 15.42 -12.23
N ILE A 213 26.86 14.12 -12.36
CA ILE A 213 27.83 13.04 -12.05
C ILE A 213 28.93 13.02 -13.09
N GLY A 214 28.59 13.21 -14.37
CA GLY A 214 29.59 13.34 -15.44
C GLY A 214 30.47 14.59 -15.29
N SER A 215 29.89 15.72 -14.89
CA SER A 215 30.61 16.95 -14.60
C SER A 215 31.57 16.76 -13.40
N LEU A 216 31.11 16.12 -12.34
CA LEU A 216 31.93 15.79 -11.18
C LEU A 216 33.11 14.87 -11.55
N SER A 217 32.85 13.85 -12.38
CA SER A 217 33.89 12.95 -12.90
C SER A 217 34.97 13.68 -13.67
N LYS A 218 34.60 14.59 -14.57
CA LYS A 218 35.54 15.42 -15.35
C LYS A 218 36.38 16.32 -14.46
N SER A 219 35.77 16.98 -13.48
CA SER A 219 36.49 17.83 -12.51
C SER A 219 37.45 17.01 -11.64
N PHE A 220 37.03 15.83 -11.23
CA PHE A 220 37.85 14.91 -10.46
C PHE A 220 39.07 14.43 -11.30
N ASP A 221 38.83 13.99 -12.54
CA ASP A 221 39.91 13.52 -13.43
C ASP A 221 40.91 14.64 -13.77
N ALA A 222 40.45 15.91 -13.90
CA ALA A 222 41.31 17.07 -14.09
C ALA A 222 42.18 17.33 -12.84
N MET A 223 41.58 17.26 -11.65
CA MET A 223 42.33 17.40 -10.39
C MET A 223 43.41 16.32 -10.26
N VAL A 224 43.13 15.09 -10.64
CA VAL A 224 44.10 13.99 -10.59
C VAL A 224 45.20 14.19 -11.60
N ALA A 225 44.90 14.70 -12.81
CA ALA A 225 45.93 15.03 -13.79
C ALA A 225 46.90 16.09 -13.30
N GLU A 226 46.39 17.14 -12.67
CA GLU A 226 47.22 18.18 -12.04
C GLU A 226 48.18 17.61 -10.95
N LEU A 227 47.62 16.71 -10.11
CA LEU A 227 48.36 16.07 -9.05
C LEU A 227 49.45 15.15 -9.58
N GLU A 228 49.19 14.40 -10.65
CA GLU A 228 50.15 13.54 -11.35
C GLU A 228 51.32 14.38 -11.89
N GLN A 229 51.02 15.49 -12.58
CA GLN A 229 51.99 16.40 -13.13
C GLN A 229 52.87 17.05 -12.04
N GLN A 230 52.29 17.46 -10.93
CA GLN A 230 53.05 18.02 -9.80
C GLN A 230 54.02 17.01 -9.20
N LEU A 231 53.60 15.74 -9.11
CA LEU A 231 54.47 14.67 -8.60
C LEU A 231 55.64 14.35 -9.58
N GLU A 232 55.34 14.31 -10.89
CA GLU A 232 56.36 14.15 -11.92
C GLU A 232 57.39 15.28 -11.88
N ASN A 233 56.95 16.55 -11.83
CA ASN A 233 57.81 17.71 -11.73
C ASN A 233 58.68 17.67 -10.45
N ARG A 234 58.09 17.23 -9.34
CA ARG A 234 58.84 17.08 -8.07
C ARG A 234 59.89 15.99 -8.14
N THR A 235 59.59 14.88 -8.79
CA THR A 235 60.53 13.77 -8.98
C THR A 235 61.64 14.16 -9.92
N ALA A 236 61.35 14.86 -11.03
CA ALA A 236 62.37 15.40 -11.95
C ALA A 236 63.31 16.40 -11.23
N PHE A 237 62.71 17.33 -10.45
CA PHE A 237 63.49 18.28 -9.66
C PHE A 237 64.46 17.59 -8.68
N VAL A 238 64.03 16.56 -7.95
CA VAL A 238 64.89 15.81 -7.03
C VAL A 238 66.01 15.08 -7.79
N ALA A 239 65.70 14.52 -8.98
CA ALA A 239 66.73 13.86 -9.83
C ALA A 239 67.74 14.83 -10.34
N ASP A 240 67.34 15.99 -10.87
CA ASP A 240 68.28 17.05 -11.35
C ASP A 240 69.10 17.59 -10.22
N PHE A 241 68.53 17.88 -9.07
CA PHE A 241 69.28 18.34 -7.88
C PHE A 241 70.25 17.31 -7.41
N SER A 242 69.90 16.01 -7.41
CA SER A 242 70.83 14.92 -7.05
C SER A 242 71.99 14.81 -8.04
N HIS A 243 71.74 15.07 -9.32
CA HIS A 243 72.79 15.04 -10.35
C HIS A 243 73.70 16.23 -10.26
N GLU A 244 73.24 17.44 -9.98
CA GLU A 244 74.06 18.63 -9.77
C GLU A 244 74.88 18.56 -8.50
N LEU A 245 74.41 17.91 -7.45
CA LEU A 245 75.24 17.67 -6.22
C LEU A 245 76.25 16.60 -6.41
N LYS A 246 76.10 15.63 -7.28
CA LYS A 246 77.05 14.56 -7.54
C LYS A 246 78.30 15.05 -8.32
N THR A 247 78.09 16.05 -9.17
CA THR A 247 79.15 16.62 -9.99
C THR A 247 80.26 17.31 -9.16
N PRO A 248 80.02 18.18 -8.17
CA PRO A 248 81.02 18.78 -7.35
C PRO A 248 81.71 17.82 -6.35
N MET A 249 81.05 16.74 -5.95
CA MET A 249 81.63 15.73 -5.03
C MET A 249 82.70 14.86 -5.69
N THR A 250 82.66 14.70 -7.03
CA THR A 250 83.62 13.91 -7.79
C THR A 250 84.87 14.73 -8.21
N SER A 251 84.78 16.07 -8.23
CA SER A 251 85.84 16.97 -8.71
C SER A 251 86.73 17.57 -7.62
N GLY A 252 86.60 17.21 -6.35
CA GLY A 252 87.43 17.70 -5.25
C GLY A 252 87.27 19.19 -4.87
N GLU A 253 86.33 19.92 -5.49
CA GLU A 253 86.00 21.31 -5.24
C GLU A 253 84.93 21.55 -4.16
N PHE A 254 84.60 20.52 -3.37
CA PHE A 254 83.49 20.53 -2.40
C PHE A 254 83.73 21.54 -1.24
N GLU A 255 84.99 21.80 -0.86
CA GLU A 255 85.23 22.75 0.23
C GLU A 255 85.01 24.21 -0.14
N ILE A 256 85.19 24.59 -1.38
CA ILE A 256 85.15 25.99 -1.81
C ILE A 256 83.66 26.40 -2.11
N SER A 257 82.89 25.48 -2.63
CA SER A 257 81.47 25.76 -2.95
C SER A 257 80.58 25.83 -1.70
N LEU A 258 80.83 25.01 -0.69
CA LEU A 258 80.12 25.03 0.58
C LEU A 258 80.28 26.36 1.33
N TRP A 259 81.53 26.86 1.34
CA TRP A 259 81.85 28.16 1.96
C TRP A 259 81.23 29.34 1.20
N ARG A 260 81.05 29.28 -0.07
CA ARG A 260 80.33 30.28 -0.86
C ARG A 260 78.84 30.27 -0.59
N MET A 261 78.21 29.09 -0.49
CA MET A 261 76.79 28.94 -0.23
C MET A 261 76.43 29.38 1.19
N VAL A 262 77.16 29.01 2.20
CA VAL A 262 77.00 29.44 3.60
C VAL A 262 77.19 30.97 3.77
N ARG A 263 78.05 31.60 3.00
CA ARG A 263 78.25 33.05 3.04
C ARG A 263 77.14 33.84 2.35
N CYS A 264 76.35 33.21 1.40
CA CYS A 264 75.16 33.79 0.81
C CYS A 264 73.94 33.72 1.74
N PHE A 265 73.84 32.73 2.59
CA PHE A 265 72.74 32.56 3.54
C PHE A 265 72.90 33.37 4.85
N LEU A 266 74.11 33.93 5.13
CA LEU A 266 74.41 34.77 6.32
C LEU A 266 74.47 36.27 6.03
N LYS A 267 74.01 36.72 4.85
CA LYS A 267 73.71 38.10 4.51
C LYS A 267 72.23 38.28 4.23
#